data_69d1e54d19efd0cec1beadfe866e866f
#
_entry.id   69d1e54d19efd0cec1beadfe866e866f
#
_cell.length_a   1.000
_cell.length_b   1.000
_cell.length_c   1.000
_cell.angle_alpha   90.00
_cell.angle_beta   90.00
_cell.angle_gamma   90.00
#
_symmetry.space_group_name_H-M   'P 1'
#
loop_
_entity.id
_entity.type
_entity.pdbx_description
1 polymer ?
#
loop_
_entity_poly.entity_id
_entity_poly.type
_entity_poly.pdbx_seq_one_letter_code
_entity_poly.pdbx_strand_id
1 'polypeptide(L)'
;MKILNYAVIIIFFTVITPFFIQAENKNQWTWLHRRQLTDFEQQRNKLEKQILFSKKDIPSFTQLVFSWNAFRPQKGHYIFYAQVRNAKNKKWSKWHRMMMWGADVQKSFITQSDKVSNYQHVRLELLAGHVADGFAIKVEAVDGADLSLLKSFSVNVSNFNDFAPENDTIMDIKRSVYIKKVPCFSQFELNHPRNDGLCSPTSCAMLTSYLLSRTIDPIEFAEKSLDTGLDKYGSWPFNMAHAFERSEGTVSFAVTRLNSFTNLHDHLCKGIPVVVSVRGQLPGAPRVYQNGHLLIVVGYDSKNKEVICHDPAVPDAQLCKKRYPLKSFMNAWERSHRLAYLADRIQMKDLP
;
A
#
# COMPACT_ATOMS: atom_id res chain seq x y z
N MET A 1 -40.35 61.90 12.88
CA MET A 1 -39.85 60.81 12.02
C MET A 1 -38.50 60.36 12.57
N LYS A 2 -38.46 59.26 13.35
CA LYS A 2 -37.26 58.77 13.99
C LYS A 2 -36.68 57.62 13.12
N ILE A 3 -35.50 57.82 12.62
CA ILE A 3 -34.76 56.81 11.85
C ILE A 3 -34.05 55.90 12.84
N LEU A 4 -34.38 54.62 12.82
CA LEU A 4 -33.78 53.60 13.65
C LEU A 4 -32.60 52.96 12.86
N ASN A 5 -31.38 53.21 13.33
CA ASN A 5 -30.20 52.56 12.78
C ASN A 5 -30.04 51.16 13.35
N TYR A 6 -30.13 50.13 12.53
CA TYR A 6 -29.76 48.76 12.89
C TYR A 6 -28.28 48.56 12.60
N ALA A 7 -27.49 48.35 13.66
CA ALA A 7 -26.13 47.86 13.54
C ALA A 7 -26.14 46.33 13.35
N VAL A 8 -25.65 45.89 12.21
CA VAL A 8 -25.44 44.47 11.95
C VAL A 8 -24.10 44.08 12.57
N ILE A 9 -24.14 43.32 13.65
CA ILE A 9 -22.94 42.68 14.26
C ILE A 9 -22.64 41.41 13.49
N ILE A 10 -21.57 41.40 12.68
CA ILE A 10 -21.03 40.21 12.04
C ILE A 10 -20.10 39.55 13.04
N ILE A 11 -20.54 38.43 13.61
CA ILE A 11 -19.69 37.59 14.46
C ILE A 11 -18.88 36.65 13.56
N PHE A 12 -17.58 36.91 13.42
CA PHE A 12 -16.67 35.98 12.80
C PHE A 12 -16.40 34.81 13.79
N PHE A 13 -16.97 33.62 13.50
CA PHE A 13 -16.53 32.38 14.11
C PHE A 13 -15.22 31.95 13.46
N THR A 14 -14.11 32.21 14.11
CA THR A 14 -12.84 31.55 13.76
C THR A 14 -12.92 30.10 14.22
N VAL A 15 -13.11 29.19 13.28
CA VAL A 15 -12.97 27.76 13.51
C VAL A 15 -11.47 27.50 13.73
N ILE A 16 -11.06 27.40 14.97
CA ILE A 16 -9.74 26.90 15.35
C ILE A 16 -9.78 25.41 15.14
N THR A 17 -9.30 24.94 13.97
CA THR A 17 -8.98 23.52 13.79
C THR A 17 -7.81 23.20 14.70
N PRO A 18 -7.92 22.21 15.61
CA PRO A 18 -6.78 21.83 16.41
C PRO A 18 -5.73 21.22 15.48
N PHE A 19 -4.62 21.93 15.31
CA PHE A 19 -3.39 21.34 14.81
C PHE A 19 -2.93 20.30 15.85
N PHE A 20 -3.27 19.03 15.62
CA PHE A 20 -2.58 17.95 16.29
C PHE A 20 -1.13 17.97 15.78
N ILE A 21 -0.25 18.62 16.53
CA ILE A 21 1.20 18.40 16.43
C ILE A 21 1.38 16.93 16.82
N GLN A 22 1.47 16.07 15.82
CA GLN A 22 1.87 14.69 16.03
C GLN A 22 3.31 14.76 16.55
N ALA A 23 3.52 14.41 17.81
CA ALA A 23 4.85 14.35 18.40
C ALA A 23 5.73 13.53 17.46
N GLU A 24 6.85 14.10 16.99
CA GLU A 24 7.81 13.39 16.16
C GLU A 24 8.24 12.13 16.89
N ASN A 25 7.76 11.00 16.42
CA ASN A 25 8.12 9.70 16.97
C ASN A 25 9.59 9.47 16.58
N LYS A 26 10.51 9.51 17.54
CA LYS A 26 11.96 9.40 17.33
C LYS A 26 12.42 8.18 16.52
N ASN A 27 11.51 7.24 16.26
CA ASN A 27 11.75 5.99 15.52
C ASN A 27 10.98 5.93 14.19
N GLN A 28 10.55 7.06 13.64
CA GLN A 28 9.87 7.05 12.34
C GLN A 28 10.90 6.98 11.22
N TRP A 29 10.85 5.91 10.44
CA TRP A 29 11.76 5.64 9.33
C TRP A 29 11.04 5.50 7.99
N THR A 30 9.69 5.54 7.98
CA THR A 30 8.87 5.38 6.78
C THR A 30 7.66 6.31 6.81
N TRP A 31 7.29 6.86 5.66
CA TRP A 31 6.22 7.84 5.50
C TRP A 31 5.37 7.51 4.29
N LEU A 32 4.05 7.50 4.48
CA LEU A 32 3.08 7.30 3.39
C LEU A 32 2.50 8.66 2.97
N HIS A 33 2.79 9.06 1.74
CA HIS A 33 2.22 10.24 1.12
C HIS A 33 1.08 9.83 0.21
N ARG A 34 -0.11 10.36 0.46
CA ARG A 34 -1.30 10.13 -0.36
C ARG A 34 -1.74 11.40 -1.05
N ARG A 35 -2.27 11.26 -2.25
CA ARG A 35 -2.98 12.31 -2.97
C ARG A 35 -4.27 11.74 -3.51
N GLN A 36 -5.38 12.20 -2.97
CA GLN A 36 -6.71 12.00 -3.51
C GLN A 36 -6.93 13.02 -4.62
N LEU A 37 -7.48 12.60 -5.74
CA LEU A 37 -7.89 13.48 -6.83
C LEU A 37 -9.37 13.86 -6.60
N THR A 38 -9.66 15.16 -6.59
CA THR A 38 -11.02 15.67 -6.47
C THR A 38 -11.78 15.44 -7.77
N ASP A 39 -13.12 15.48 -7.72
CA ASP A 39 -13.96 15.34 -8.92
C ASP A 39 -13.64 16.39 -9.98
N PHE A 40 -13.38 17.61 -9.56
CA PHE A 40 -12.95 18.68 -10.45
C PHE A 40 -11.63 18.34 -11.15
N GLU A 41 -10.63 17.84 -10.41
CA GLU A 41 -9.36 17.39 -11.00
C GLU A 41 -9.57 16.21 -11.94
N GLN A 42 -10.41 15.23 -11.58
CA GLN A 42 -10.73 14.09 -12.43
C GLN A 42 -11.38 14.54 -13.75
N GLN A 43 -12.37 15.44 -13.71
CA GLN A 43 -13.01 16.00 -14.91
C GLN A 43 -12.01 16.74 -15.79
N ARG A 44 -11.16 17.60 -15.20
CA ARG A 44 -10.10 18.31 -15.93
C ARG A 44 -9.12 17.32 -16.55
N ASN A 45 -8.72 16.29 -15.81
CA ASN A 45 -7.74 15.30 -16.24
C ASN A 45 -8.22 14.45 -17.44
N LYS A 46 -9.51 14.44 -17.74
CA LYS A 46 -10.06 13.82 -18.95
C LYS A 46 -9.46 14.39 -20.25
N LEU A 47 -9.08 15.66 -20.23
CA LEU A 47 -8.48 16.39 -21.35
C LEU A 47 -6.95 16.42 -21.29
N GLU A 48 -6.38 16.00 -20.18
CA GLU A 48 -4.93 16.01 -19.97
C GLU A 48 -4.30 14.72 -20.51
N LYS A 49 -3.04 14.84 -20.93
CA LYS A 49 -2.23 13.67 -21.36
C LYS A 49 -1.33 13.17 -20.25
N GLN A 50 -1.15 13.95 -19.19
CA GLN A 50 -0.30 13.58 -18.05
C GLN A 50 -0.75 14.25 -16.75
N ILE A 51 -0.44 13.57 -15.64
CA ILE A 51 -0.60 14.08 -14.28
C ILE A 51 0.75 14.01 -13.57
N LEU A 52 1.04 15.04 -12.77
CA LEU A 52 2.24 15.11 -11.94
C LEU A 52 1.85 15.18 -10.46
N PHE A 53 2.45 14.30 -9.65
CA PHE A 53 2.40 14.37 -8.19
C PHE A 53 3.82 14.41 -7.64
N SER A 54 4.19 15.48 -6.95
CA SER A 54 5.53 15.64 -6.38
C SER A 54 5.52 16.21 -4.99
N LYS A 55 6.54 15.86 -4.21
CA LYS A 55 6.86 16.49 -2.92
C LYS A 55 8.36 16.75 -2.84
N LYS A 56 8.72 17.81 -2.14
CA LYS A 56 10.10 18.20 -1.85
C LYS A 56 10.23 18.51 -0.36
N ASP A 57 11.46 18.52 0.13
CA ASP A 57 11.79 18.86 1.51
C ASP A 57 11.02 18.02 2.52
N ILE A 58 10.88 16.72 2.18
CA ILE A 58 10.33 15.67 3.04
C ILE A 58 11.49 14.96 3.78
N PRO A 59 11.19 14.18 4.83
CA PRO A 59 12.22 13.37 5.50
C PRO A 59 13.03 12.54 4.51
N SER A 60 14.33 12.45 4.74
CA SER A 60 15.24 11.74 3.83
C SER A 60 14.88 10.25 3.74
N PHE A 61 15.05 9.68 2.55
CA PHE A 61 14.71 8.28 2.30
C PHE A 61 15.69 7.61 1.34
N THR A 62 15.71 6.27 1.40
CA THR A 62 16.55 5.41 0.55
C THR A 62 15.75 4.52 -0.39
N GLN A 63 14.43 4.39 -0.18
CA GLN A 63 13.55 3.61 -1.06
C GLN A 63 12.19 4.30 -1.22
N LEU A 64 11.63 4.16 -2.42
CA LEU A 64 10.26 4.58 -2.76
C LEU A 64 9.49 3.40 -3.34
N VAL A 65 8.26 3.21 -2.86
CA VAL A 65 7.25 2.30 -3.42
C VAL A 65 6.04 3.12 -3.81
N PHE A 66 5.49 2.85 -5.00
CA PHE A 66 4.34 3.55 -5.55
C PHE A 66 3.17 2.58 -5.73
N SER A 67 1.96 3.06 -5.47
CA SER A 67 0.70 2.38 -5.80
C SER A 67 -0.38 3.40 -6.15
N TRP A 68 -1.44 2.96 -6.81
CA TRP A 68 -2.53 3.80 -7.26
C TRP A 68 -3.88 3.13 -7.07
N ASN A 69 -4.92 3.95 -7.04
CA ASN A 69 -6.31 3.53 -7.13
C ASN A 69 -6.91 4.15 -8.40
N ALA A 70 -7.38 3.32 -9.30
CA ALA A 70 -7.96 3.73 -10.57
C ALA A 70 -8.92 2.66 -11.09
N PHE A 71 -9.92 3.06 -11.85
CA PHE A 71 -10.63 2.14 -12.73
C PHE A 71 -9.81 1.91 -13.99
N ARG A 72 -9.82 0.68 -14.49
CA ARG A 72 -9.07 0.32 -15.69
C ARG A 72 -9.66 1.03 -16.91
N PRO A 73 -8.85 1.73 -17.72
CA PRO A 73 -9.35 2.37 -18.94
C PRO A 73 -9.85 1.33 -19.94
N GLN A 74 -10.93 1.66 -20.65
CA GLN A 74 -11.52 0.77 -21.67
C GLN A 74 -10.63 0.63 -22.91
N LYS A 75 -9.74 1.61 -23.14
CA LYS A 75 -8.75 1.62 -24.21
C LYS A 75 -7.47 2.29 -23.75
N GLY A 76 -6.36 1.92 -24.37
CA GLY A 76 -5.06 2.48 -24.06
C GLY A 76 -4.58 2.09 -22.66
N HIS A 77 -3.59 2.80 -22.17
CA HIS A 77 -2.95 2.48 -20.89
C HIS A 77 -2.27 3.70 -20.27
N TYR A 78 -1.97 3.61 -18.98
CA TYR A 78 -1.11 4.54 -18.26
C TYR A 78 0.31 4.03 -18.24
N ILE A 79 1.27 4.96 -18.34
CA ILE A 79 2.68 4.72 -18.03
C ILE A 79 3.01 5.52 -16.78
N PHE A 80 3.49 4.82 -15.76
CA PHE A 80 3.91 5.43 -14.50
C PHE A 80 5.42 5.60 -14.47
N TYR A 81 5.85 6.82 -14.10
CA TYR A 81 7.26 7.17 -13.95
C TYR A 81 7.51 7.71 -12.55
N ALA A 82 8.72 7.49 -12.04
CA ALA A 82 9.20 8.13 -10.84
C ALA A 82 10.59 8.75 -11.06
N GLN A 83 10.86 9.83 -10.34
CA GLN A 83 12.19 10.37 -10.12
C GLN A 83 12.33 10.81 -8.66
N VAL A 84 13.56 10.90 -8.19
CA VAL A 84 13.88 11.31 -6.82
C VAL A 84 14.82 12.51 -6.82
N ARG A 85 14.69 13.36 -5.79
CA ARG A 85 15.57 14.51 -5.60
C ARG A 85 16.65 14.15 -4.59
N ASN A 86 17.92 14.21 -5.00
CA ASN A 86 19.05 13.95 -4.12
C ASN A 86 19.09 14.99 -2.99
N ALA A 87 19.13 14.55 -1.74
CA ALA A 87 19.05 15.43 -0.57
C ALA A 87 20.26 16.38 -0.44
N LYS A 88 21.46 15.96 -0.92
CA LYS A 88 22.69 16.74 -0.79
C LYS A 88 22.78 17.89 -1.80
N ASN A 89 22.55 17.61 -3.08
CA ASN A 89 22.77 18.57 -4.16
C ASN A 89 21.47 19.12 -4.77
N LYS A 90 20.31 18.66 -4.27
CA LYS A 90 18.96 19.04 -4.69
C LYS A 90 18.64 18.79 -6.18
N LYS A 91 19.45 18.00 -6.86
CA LYS A 91 19.23 17.62 -8.26
C LYS A 91 18.31 16.41 -8.35
N TRP A 92 17.49 16.40 -9.40
CA TRP A 92 16.62 15.28 -9.72
C TRP A 92 17.38 14.16 -10.45
N SER A 93 17.03 12.91 -10.16
CA SER A 93 17.43 11.73 -10.93
C SER A 93 16.83 11.77 -12.34
N LYS A 94 17.21 10.83 -13.19
CA LYS A 94 16.42 10.56 -14.40
C LYS A 94 15.02 10.06 -14.04
N TRP A 95 14.08 10.19 -14.97
CA TRP A 95 12.81 9.52 -14.89
C TRP A 95 12.98 8.02 -15.11
N HIS A 96 12.60 7.22 -14.13
CA HIS A 96 12.51 5.78 -14.25
C HIS A 96 11.11 5.41 -14.69
N ARG A 97 11.01 4.68 -15.78
CA ARG A 97 9.74 4.12 -16.26
C ARG A 97 9.41 2.89 -15.44
N MET A 98 8.37 2.97 -14.60
CA MET A 98 8.10 1.94 -13.63
C MET A 98 7.18 0.84 -14.15
N MET A 99 5.98 1.21 -14.58
CA MET A 99 4.91 0.27 -14.91
C MET A 99 4.05 0.80 -16.05
N MET A 100 3.43 -0.14 -16.77
CA MET A 100 2.30 0.10 -17.67
C MET A 100 1.08 -0.64 -17.15
N TRP A 101 -0.08 0.01 -17.23
CA TRP A 101 -1.34 -0.58 -16.79
C TRP A 101 -2.51 0.02 -17.57
N GLY A 102 -3.33 -0.85 -18.17
CA GLY A 102 -4.45 -0.41 -18.99
C GLY A 102 -5.29 -1.55 -19.53
N ALA A 103 -6.00 -1.31 -20.64
CA ALA A 103 -6.92 -2.26 -21.25
C ALA A 103 -6.24 -3.61 -21.52
N ASP A 104 -5.13 -3.59 -22.25
CA ASP A 104 -4.48 -4.79 -22.79
C ASP A 104 -3.05 -4.99 -22.27
N VAL A 105 -2.63 -4.19 -21.29
CA VAL A 105 -1.27 -4.25 -20.77
C VAL A 105 -1.23 -4.09 -19.26
N GLN A 106 -0.45 -4.95 -18.63
CA GLN A 106 -0.12 -4.88 -17.20
C GLN A 106 1.29 -5.43 -17.01
N LYS A 107 2.26 -4.54 -16.90
CA LYS A 107 3.65 -4.96 -16.75
C LYS A 107 4.50 -3.93 -16.03
N SER A 108 5.45 -4.43 -15.23
CA SER A 108 6.58 -3.66 -14.74
C SER A 108 7.71 -3.65 -15.76
N PHE A 109 8.50 -2.58 -15.73
CA PHE A 109 9.77 -2.56 -16.47
C PHE A 109 10.86 -3.22 -15.64
N ILE A 110 11.79 -3.85 -16.32
CA ILE A 110 12.98 -4.41 -15.71
C ILE A 110 13.93 -3.31 -15.23
N THR A 111 14.99 -3.70 -14.55
CA THR A 111 15.96 -2.80 -13.93
C THR A 111 16.40 -1.65 -14.82
N GLN A 112 16.28 -0.43 -14.29
CA GLN A 112 16.77 0.81 -14.88
C GLN A 112 17.59 1.54 -13.83
N SER A 113 18.77 2.05 -14.20
CA SER A 113 19.67 2.72 -13.28
C SER A 113 20.11 4.08 -13.81
N ASP A 114 20.44 4.98 -12.91
CA ASP A 114 21.22 6.18 -13.15
C ASP A 114 22.34 6.31 -12.09
N LYS A 115 22.92 7.51 -11.95
CA LYS A 115 24.02 7.75 -11.00
C LYS A 115 23.59 7.82 -9.53
N VAL A 116 22.28 7.85 -9.25
CA VAL A 116 21.71 8.11 -7.92
C VAL A 116 20.79 7.00 -7.48
N SER A 117 20.07 6.38 -8.42
CA SER A 117 18.97 5.48 -8.11
C SER A 117 18.84 4.33 -9.09
N ASN A 118 18.20 3.28 -8.64
CA ASN A 118 17.91 2.07 -9.37
C ASN A 118 16.45 1.67 -9.21
N TYR A 119 15.73 1.46 -10.31
CA TYR A 119 14.39 0.91 -10.29
C TYR A 119 14.43 -0.60 -10.59
N GLN A 120 13.90 -1.40 -9.67
CA GLN A 120 13.77 -2.85 -9.82
C GLN A 120 12.66 -3.41 -8.94
N HIS A 121 12.00 -4.48 -9.39
CA HIS A 121 10.98 -5.18 -8.61
C HIS A 121 9.94 -4.24 -7.97
N VAL A 122 9.36 -3.36 -8.78
CA VAL A 122 8.29 -2.38 -8.43
C VAL A 122 8.68 -1.35 -7.34
N ARG A 123 9.97 -1.08 -7.16
CA ARG A 123 10.49 -0.09 -6.20
C ARG A 123 11.67 0.68 -6.77
N LEU A 124 11.78 1.93 -6.37
CA LEU A 124 12.92 2.79 -6.68
C LEU A 124 13.82 2.86 -5.44
N GLU A 125 15.06 2.45 -5.60
CA GLU A 125 16.07 2.39 -4.52
C GLU A 125 17.21 3.39 -4.80
N LEU A 126 17.66 4.09 -3.77
CA LEU A 126 18.85 4.93 -3.88
C LEU A 126 20.10 4.05 -3.83
N LEU A 127 21.10 4.39 -4.64
CA LEU A 127 22.40 3.72 -4.60
C LEU A 127 23.13 4.02 -3.28
N ALA A 128 24.05 3.15 -2.89
CA ALA A 128 24.83 3.30 -1.66
C ALA A 128 25.44 4.71 -1.53
N GLY A 129 25.30 5.32 -0.34
CA GLY A 129 25.79 6.67 -0.06
C GLY A 129 24.87 7.79 -0.56
N HIS A 130 23.73 7.47 -1.18
CA HIS A 130 22.73 8.44 -1.61
C HIS A 130 21.48 8.38 -0.78
N VAL A 131 20.90 9.56 -0.49
CA VAL A 131 19.57 9.72 0.09
C VAL A 131 18.80 10.78 -0.70
N ALA A 132 17.49 10.63 -0.75
CA ALA A 132 16.60 11.60 -1.40
C ALA A 132 15.76 12.32 -0.36
N ASP A 133 15.33 13.56 -0.67
CA ASP A 133 14.43 14.38 0.15
C ASP A 133 13.23 14.89 -0.66
N GLY A 134 12.97 14.27 -1.79
CA GLY A 134 11.82 14.57 -2.63
C GLY A 134 11.61 13.53 -3.71
N PHE A 135 10.40 13.44 -4.17
CA PHE A 135 9.99 12.58 -5.26
C PHE A 135 9.06 13.29 -6.24
N ALA A 136 9.00 12.77 -7.45
CA ALA A 136 7.94 13.10 -8.39
C ALA A 136 7.47 11.82 -9.10
N ILE A 137 6.15 11.68 -9.19
CA ILE A 137 5.45 10.64 -9.95
C ILE A 137 4.79 11.33 -11.14
N LYS A 138 5.04 10.81 -12.33
CA LYS A 138 4.37 11.24 -13.56
C LYS A 138 3.54 10.07 -14.09
N VAL A 139 2.31 10.34 -14.48
CA VAL A 139 1.42 9.40 -15.15
C VAL A 139 1.11 9.95 -16.53
N GLU A 140 1.41 9.20 -17.56
CA GLU A 140 1.09 9.52 -18.95
C GLU A 140 -0.05 8.62 -19.44
N ALA A 141 -1.04 9.20 -20.10
CA ALA A 141 -2.06 8.48 -20.82
C ALA A 141 -1.61 8.24 -22.26
N VAL A 142 -1.67 7.00 -22.69
CA VAL A 142 -1.27 6.54 -24.04
C VAL A 142 -2.46 5.88 -24.72
N ASP A 143 -2.53 6.01 -26.04
CA ASP A 143 -3.55 5.37 -26.90
C ASP A 143 -5.00 5.66 -26.47
N GLY A 144 -5.22 6.88 -25.96
CA GLY A 144 -6.54 7.37 -25.59
C GLY A 144 -7.05 6.87 -24.22
N ALA A 145 -6.16 6.46 -23.32
CA ALA A 145 -6.53 6.17 -21.94
C ALA A 145 -7.07 7.43 -21.23
N ASP A 146 -8.14 7.27 -20.45
CA ASP A 146 -8.81 8.35 -19.74
C ASP A 146 -8.23 8.53 -18.33
N LEU A 147 -7.51 9.63 -18.10
CA LEU A 147 -6.92 9.96 -16.79
C LEU A 147 -7.95 10.32 -15.72
N SER A 148 -9.21 10.57 -16.06
CA SER A 148 -10.27 10.81 -15.06
C SER A 148 -10.61 9.59 -14.23
N LEU A 149 -10.22 8.40 -14.70
CA LEU A 149 -10.40 7.14 -14.00
C LEU A 149 -9.41 6.94 -12.84
N LEU A 150 -8.33 7.75 -12.79
CA LEU A 150 -7.44 7.80 -11.64
C LEU A 150 -8.11 8.48 -10.46
N LYS A 151 -8.10 7.84 -9.30
CA LYS A 151 -8.75 8.33 -8.07
C LYS A 151 -7.74 8.80 -7.03
N SER A 152 -6.66 8.07 -6.87
CA SER A 152 -5.62 8.47 -5.90
C SER A 152 -4.26 7.86 -6.19
N PHE A 153 -3.24 8.46 -5.60
CA PHE A 153 -1.86 7.99 -5.56
C PHE A 153 -1.42 7.76 -4.12
N SER A 154 -0.58 6.75 -3.95
CA SER A 154 0.11 6.48 -2.70
C SER A 154 1.59 6.28 -2.99
N VAL A 155 2.43 7.05 -2.32
CA VAL A 155 3.89 6.95 -2.37
C VAL A 155 4.39 6.70 -0.97
N ASN A 156 4.94 5.53 -0.73
CA ASN A 156 5.64 5.23 0.51
C ASN A 156 7.13 5.45 0.30
N VAL A 157 7.71 6.32 1.11
CA VAL A 157 9.17 6.52 1.18
C VAL A 157 9.69 5.99 2.50
N SER A 158 10.87 5.34 2.46
CA SER A 158 11.46 4.71 3.65
C SER A 158 12.96 4.96 3.69
N ASN A 159 13.48 5.32 4.85
CA ASN A 159 14.91 5.41 5.09
C ASN A 159 15.42 4.15 5.79
N PHE A 160 16.03 3.25 5.06
CA PHE A 160 16.54 2.01 5.65
C PHE A 160 17.77 2.22 6.54
N ASN A 161 18.44 3.38 6.45
CA ASN A 161 19.52 3.73 7.37
C ASN A 161 18.99 3.99 8.79
N ASP A 162 17.72 4.39 8.91
CA ASP A 162 17.05 4.66 10.20
C ASP A 162 16.19 3.46 10.66
N PHE A 163 16.17 2.37 9.89
CA PHE A 163 15.44 1.15 10.27
C PHE A 163 16.27 0.35 11.28
N ALA A 164 15.92 0.50 12.56
CA ALA A 164 16.59 -0.13 13.70
C ALA A 164 15.55 -0.88 14.58
N PRO A 165 15.04 -2.05 14.10
CA PRO A 165 13.98 -2.79 14.78
C PRO A 165 14.37 -3.26 16.19
N GLU A 166 15.65 -3.46 16.46
CA GLU A 166 16.19 -3.81 17.77
C GLU A 166 15.96 -2.72 18.85
N ASN A 167 15.79 -1.46 18.41
CA ASN A 167 15.49 -0.34 19.27
C ASN A 167 13.99 -0.15 19.52
N ASP A 168 13.15 -0.92 18.81
CA ASP A 168 11.71 -0.85 19.02
C ASP A 168 11.33 -1.56 20.30
N THR A 169 10.90 -0.80 21.28
CA THR A 169 10.17 -1.38 22.41
C THR A 169 8.87 -1.94 21.84
N ILE A 170 8.73 -3.27 21.82
CA ILE A 170 7.44 -3.90 21.54
C ILE A 170 6.52 -3.44 22.67
N MET A 171 5.73 -2.40 22.41
CA MET A 171 4.82 -1.85 23.40
C MET A 171 3.93 -2.97 23.92
N ASP A 172 3.70 -2.99 25.24
CA ASP A 172 2.80 -3.96 25.86
C ASP A 172 1.35 -3.64 25.46
N ILE A 173 1.00 -4.05 24.21
CA ILE A 173 -0.34 -3.88 23.67
C ILE A 173 -1.27 -4.82 24.44
N LYS A 174 -2.10 -4.24 25.31
CA LYS A 174 -3.00 -4.99 26.20
C LYS A 174 -4.33 -5.36 25.57
N ARG A 175 -4.68 -4.75 24.44
CA ARG A 175 -5.95 -4.98 23.76
C ARG A 175 -5.84 -6.12 22.78
N SER A 176 -6.56 -7.21 23.04
CA SER A 176 -6.78 -8.26 22.06
C SER A 176 -7.80 -7.81 21.01
N VAL A 177 -7.59 -8.25 19.77
CA VAL A 177 -8.50 -8.02 18.65
C VAL A 177 -8.53 -9.25 17.75
N TYR A 178 -9.72 -9.61 17.28
CA TYR A 178 -9.88 -10.67 16.28
C TYR A 178 -11.01 -10.31 15.31
N ILE A 179 -10.64 -10.17 14.05
CA ILE A 179 -11.57 -9.85 12.96
C ILE A 179 -12.15 -11.19 12.46
N LYS A 180 -13.41 -11.41 12.77
CA LYS A 180 -14.16 -12.59 12.33
C LYS A 180 -14.56 -12.46 10.85
N LYS A 181 -14.92 -13.58 10.23
CA LYS A 181 -15.46 -13.67 8.86
C LYS A 181 -14.47 -13.31 7.74
N VAL A 182 -13.18 -13.13 8.02
CA VAL A 182 -12.19 -13.13 6.96
C VAL A 182 -12.10 -14.55 6.42
N PRO A 183 -12.30 -14.78 5.10
CA PRO A 183 -12.24 -16.15 4.57
C PRO A 183 -10.84 -16.74 4.70
N CYS A 184 -10.77 -18.06 4.69
CA CYS A 184 -9.54 -18.84 4.61
C CYS A 184 -9.45 -19.46 3.21
N PHE A 185 -8.36 -19.17 2.50
CA PHE A 185 -8.04 -19.80 1.22
C PHE A 185 -6.65 -20.44 1.29
N SER A 186 -6.49 -21.62 0.70
CA SER A 186 -5.19 -22.22 0.44
C SER A 186 -4.79 -21.96 -1.00
N GLN A 187 -3.59 -21.42 -1.23
CA GLN A 187 -3.06 -21.28 -2.59
C GLN A 187 -2.80 -22.63 -3.24
N PHE A 188 -2.57 -23.70 -2.46
CA PHE A 188 -2.29 -25.03 -2.96
C PHE A 188 -3.54 -25.83 -3.34
N GLU A 189 -4.72 -25.43 -2.85
CA GLU A 189 -5.99 -26.00 -3.33
C GLU A 189 -6.47 -25.37 -4.64
N LEU A 190 -5.81 -24.25 -5.09
CA LEU A 190 -6.16 -23.62 -6.35
C LEU A 190 -5.71 -24.49 -7.51
N ASN A 191 -6.64 -24.79 -8.43
CA ASN A 191 -6.32 -25.50 -9.67
C ASN A 191 -5.61 -24.55 -10.64
N HIS A 192 -4.34 -24.25 -10.34
CA HIS A 192 -3.51 -23.33 -11.11
C HIS A 192 -2.07 -23.87 -11.20
N PRO A 193 -1.44 -23.89 -12.40
CA PRO A 193 -0.11 -24.49 -12.60
C PRO A 193 1.02 -23.79 -11.83
N ARG A 194 0.80 -22.57 -11.36
CA ARG A 194 1.77 -21.76 -10.59
C ARG A 194 1.24 -21.41 -9.21
N ASN A 195 0.48 -22.31 -8.58
CA ASN A 195 -0.15 -22.08 -7.29
C ASN A 195 0.83 -21.75 -6.16
N ASP A 196 2.09 -22.19 -6.25
CA ASP A 196 3.18 -21.85 -5.31
C ASP A 196 3.56 -20.35 -5.32
N GLY A 197 3.27 -19.65 -6.41
CA GLY A 197 3.50 -18.20 -6.59
C GLY A 197 2.31 -17.30 -6.23
N LEU A 198 1.17 -17.86 -5.77
CA LEU A 198 -0.09 -17.12 -5.61
C LEU A 198 -0.35 -16.56 -4.20
N CYS A 199 0.64 -16.53 -3.30
CA CYS A 199 0.42 -16.05 -1.93
C CYS A 199 -0.13 -14.61 -1.86
N SER A 200 0.39 -13.70 -2.70
CA SER A 200 -0.06 -12.30 -2.73
C SER A 200 -1.51 -12.16 -3.20
N PRO A 201 -1.89 -12.62 -4.40
CA PRO A 201 -3.29 -12.53 -4.86
C PRO A 201 -4.26 -13.30 -3.97
N THR A 202 -3.88 -14.46 -3.42
CA THR A 202 -4.74 -15.23 -2.50
C THR A 202 -5.00 -14.43 -1.21
N SER A 203 -3.98 -13.81 -0.61
CA SER A 203 -4.14 -12.95 0.56
C SER A 203 -4.97 -11.70 0.25
N CYS A 204 -4.80 -11.11 -0.94
CA CYS A 204 -5.61 -9.99 -1.39
C CYS A 204 -7.06 -10.39 -1.66
N ALA A 205 -7.32 -11.56 -2.22
CA ALA A 205 -8.66 -12.11 -2.39
C ALA A 205 -9.37 -12.31 -1.04
N MET A 206 -8.67 -12.83 0.00
CA MET A 206 -9.20 -12.91 1.37
C MET A 206 -9.56 -11.54 1.93
N LEU A 207 -8.65 -10.54 1.81
CA LEU A 207 -8.87 -9.16 2.26
C LEU A 207 -10.09 -8.54 1.55
N THR A 208 -10.11 -8.61 0.23
CA THR A 208 -11.14 -8.00 -0.61
C THR A 208 -12.50 -8.66 -0.38
N SER A 209 -12.53 -10.00 -0.25
CA SER A 209 -13.76 -10.75 0.10
C SER A 209 -14.36 -10.27 1.41
N TYR A 210 -13.54 -10.09 2.45
CA TYR A 210 -13.98 -9.61 3.75
C TYR A 210 -14.55 -8.18 3.65
N LEU A 211 -13.81 -7.27 3.00
CA LEU A 211 -14.21 -5.87 2.90
C LEU A 211 -15.51 -5.66 2.14
N LEU A 212 -15.77 -6.50 1.13
CA LEU A 212 -16.95 -6.44 0.28
C LEU A 212 -18.09 -7.37 0.75
N SER A 213 -17.86 -8.18 1.78
CA SER A 213 -18.83 -9.19 2.26
C SER A 213 -19.31 -10.13 1.14
N ARG A 214 -18.45 -10.43 0.17
CA ARG A 214 -18.70 -11.38 -0.94
C ARG A 214 -17.42 -12.14 -1.28
N THR A 215 -17.55 -13.36 -1.76
CA THR A 215 -16.40 -14.17 -2.16
C THR A 215 -15.79 -13.61 -3.44
N ILE A 216 -14.48 -13.40 -3.40
CA ILE A 216 -13.63 -13.06 -4.56
C ILE A 216 -12.81 -14.30 -4.88
N ASP A 217 -12.90 -14.77 -6.12
CA ASP A 217 -12.14 -15.94 -6.58
C ASP A 217 -10.64 -15.62 -6.61
N PRO A 218 -9.80 -16.38 -5.87
CA PRO A 218 -8.36 -16.15 -5.85
C PRO A 218 -7.67 -16.39 -7.20
N ILE A 219 -8.19 -17.29 -8.05
CA ILE A 219 -7.62 -17.55 -9.38
C ILE A 219 -7.90 -16.36 -10.29
N GLU A 220 -9.17 -15.90 -10.35
CA GLU A 220 -9.52 -14.70 -11.12
C GLU A 220 -8.69 -13.49 -10.64
N PHE A 221 -8.55 -13.33 -9.32
CA PHE A 221 -7.74 -12.26 -8.75
C PHE A 221 -6.27 -12.35 -9.19
N ALA A 222 -5.69 -13.55 -9.18
CA ALA A 222 -4.32 -13.79 -9.61
C ALA A 222 -4.12 -13.42 -11.07
N GLU A 223 -4.95 -13.94 -11.97
CA GLU A 223 -4.85 -13.68 -13.41
C GLU A 223 -4.96 -12.18 -13.74
N LYS A 224 -5.84 -11.45 -13.03
CA LYS A 224 -5.99 -10.00 -13.17
C LYS A 224 -4.87 -9.19 -12.52
N SER A 225 -4.04 -9.81 -11.68
CA SER A 225 -2.88 -9.17 -11.02
C SER A 225 -1.53 -9.57 -11.61
N LEU A 226 -1.50 -10.43 -12.64
CA LEU A 226 -0.26 -10.89 -13.26
C LEU A 226 0.55 -9.73 -13.82
N ASP A 227 1.77 -9.59 -13.37
CA ASP A 227 2.77 -8.69 -13.94
C ASP A 227 3.51 -9.41 -15.08
N THR A 228 3.13 -9.14 -16.32
CA THR A 228 3.71 -9.80 -17.49
C THR A 228 5.15 -9.38 -17.76
N GLY A 229 5.62 -8.25 -17.18
CA GLY A 229 7.00 -7.78 -17.33
C GLY A 229 7.99 -8.53 -16.43
N LEU A 230 7.56 -8.91 -15.24
CA LEU A 230 8.36 -9.70 -14.29
C LEU A 230 7.95 -11.18 -14.26
N ASP A 231 6.88 -11.54 -14.97
CA ASP A 231 6.24 -12.85 -14.90
C ASP A 231 5.94 -13.29 -13.45
N LYS A 232 5.27 -12.41 -12.69
CA LYS A 232 5.00 -12.57 -11.26
C LYS A 232 3.57 -12.17 -10.90
N TYR A 233 2.95 -12.95 -10.01
CA TYR A 233 1.66 -12.61 -9.37
C TYR A 233 1.82 -11.74 -8.13
N GLY A 234 3.03 -11.68 -7.57
CA GLY A 234 3.36 -10.94 -6.35
C GLY A 234 3.82 -9.50 -6.54
N SER A 235 3.63 -8.89 -7.70
CA SER A 235 3.93 -7.47 -7.92
C SER A 235 2.91 -6.60 -7.17
N TRP A 236 3.35 -6.00 -6.09
CA TRP A 236 2.52 -5.36 -5.07
C TRP A 236 1.52 -4.33 -5.60
N PRO A 237 1.91 -3.36 -6.46
CA PRO A 237 1.00 -2.33 -6.93
C PRO A 237 -0.17 -2.87 -7.77
N PHE A 238 0.05 -3.92 -8.57
CA PHE A 238 -1.00 -4.50 -9.41
C PHE A 238 -2.05 -5.23 -8.58
N ASN A 239 -1.63 -5.89 -7.49
CA ASN A 239 -2.58 -6.50 -6.55
C ASN A 239 -3.48 -5.43 -5.90
N MET A 240 -2.91 -4.26 -5.53
CA MET A 240 -3.69 -3.16 -4.95
C MET A 240 -4.59 -2.48 -5.97
N ALA A 241 -4.11 -2.27 -7.19
CA ALA A 241 -4.93 -1.71 -8.27
C ALA A 241 -6.13 -2.61 -8.58
N HIS A 242 -5.92 -3.93 -8.65
CA HIS A 242 -7.03 -4.85 -8.88
C HIS A 242 -8.00 -4.94 -7.69
N ALA A 243 -7.49 -4.93 -6.44
CA ALA A 243 -8.36 -4.86 -5.27
C ALA A 243 -9.26 -3.61 -5.28
N PHE A 244 -8.72 -2.46 -5.71
CA PHE A 244 -9.52 -1.24 -5.89
C PHE A 244 -10.60 -1.40 -6.95
N GLU A 245 -10.27 -1.95 -8.13
CA GLU A 245 -11.26 -2.24 -9.18
C GLU A 245 -12.39 -3.14 -8.66
N ARG A 246 -12.04 -4.21 -7.93
CA ARG A 246 -13.02 -5.14 -7.34
C ARG A 246 -13.89 -4.50 -6.27
N SER A 247 -13.39 -3.48 -5.58
CA SER A 247 -14.15 -2.71 -4.59
C SER A 247 -15.09 -1.66 -5.20
N GLU A 248 -15.09 -1.52 -6.54
CA GLU A 248 -15.91 -0.51 -7.24
C GLU A 248 -15.67 0.91 -6.68
N GLY A 249 -14.43 1.15 -6.21
CA GLY A 249 -14.02 2.44 -5.66
C GLY A 249 -14.47 2.72 -4.22
N THR A 250 -15.09 1.77 -3.52
CA THR A 250 -15.55 1.94 -2.13
C THR A 250 -14.44 1.77 -1.09
N VAL A 251 -13.31 1.20 -1.49
CA VAL A 251 -12.14 0.99 -0.63
C VAL A 251 -10.89 1.48 -1.34
N SER A 252 -10.09 2.29 -0.67
CA SER A 252 -8.78 2.74 -1.12
C SER A 252 -7.71 1.76 -0.65
N PHE A 253 -6.75 1.44 -1.51
CA PHE A 253 -5.67 0.50 -1.21
C PHE A 253 -4.30 1.16 -1.41
N ALA A 254 -3.32 0.74 -0.61
CA ALA A 254 -1.96 1.24 -0.70
C ALA A 254 -0.92 0.17 -0.34
N VAL A 255 0.19 0.17 -1.06
CA VAL A 255 1.41 -0.52 -0.63
C VAL A 255 2.20 0.43 0.26
N THR A 256 2.61 -0.06 1.42
CA THR A 256 3.36 0.76 2.39
C THR A 256 4.30 -0.10 3.23
N ARG A 257 5.06 0.57 4.10
CA ARG A 257 5.74 -0.02 5.25
C ARG A 257 5.16 0.59 6.52
N LEU A 258 5.16 -0.15 7.60
CA LEU A 258 4.66 0.34 8.87
C LEU A 258 5.81 0.56 9.86
N ASN A 259 5.75 1.66 10.60
CA ASN A 259 6.79 2.00 11.57
C ASN A 259 6.85 1.01 12.75
N SER A 260 5.72 0.43 13.15
CA SER A 260 5.62 -0.43 14.33
C SER A 260 4.50 -1.46 14.21
N PHE A 261 4.51 -2.45 15.13
CA PHE A 261 3.37 -3.34 15.31
C PHE A 261 2.13 -2.60 15.82
N THR A 262 2.30 -1.51 16.58
CA THR A 262 1.18 -0.66 17.02
C THR A 262 0.41 -0.12 15.82
N ASN A 263 1.09 0.36 14.77
CA ASN A 263 0.41 0.83 13.56
C ASN A 263 -0.41 -0.29 12.88
N LEU A 264 0.10 -1.53 12.84
CA LEU A 264 -0.64 -2.68 12.34
C LEU A 264 -1.86 -2.97 13.23
N HIS A 265 -1.67 -2.99 14.54
CA HIS A 265 -2.71 -3.25 15.52
C HIS A 265 -3.84 -2.21 15.47
N ASP A 266 -3.51 -0.94 15.21
CA ASP A 266 -4.50 0.13 15.04
C ASP A 266 -5.44 -0.13 13.84
N HIS A 267 -4.93 -0.69 12.73
CA HIS A 267 -5.77 -1.13 11.62
C HIS A 267 -6.69 -2.28 12.03
N LEU A 268 -6.17 -3.26 12.76
CA LEU A 268 -7.00 -4.36 13.27
C LEU A 268 -8.10 -3.85 14.21
N CYS A 269 -7.79 -2.87 15.06
CA CYS A 269 -8.78 -2.25 15.97
C CYS A 269 -9.90 -1.50 15.24
N LYS A 270 -9.64 -1.03 14.01
CA LYS A 270 -10.63 -0.44 13.12
C LYS A 270 -11.44 -1.50 12.34
N GLY A 271 -11.19 -2.79 12.59
CA GLY A 271 -11.84 -3.89 11.88
C GLY A 271 -11.29 -4.09 10.46
N ILE A 272 -10.07 -3.67 10.18
CA ILE A 272 -9.43 -3.78 8.86
C ILE A 272 -8.25 -4.75 8.96
N PRO A 273 -8.33 -5.95 8.32
CA PRO A 273 -7.21 -6.87 8.22
C PRO A 273 -6.07 -6.26 7.40
N VAL A 274 -4.84 -6.71 7.65
CA VAL A 274 -3.65 -6.19 6.98
C VAL A 274 -2.89 -7.33 6.31
N VAL A 275 -2.66 -7.25 5.01
CA VAL A 275 -1.76 -8.18 4.31
C VAL A 275 -0.32 -7.72 4.55
N VAL A 276 0.54 -8.64 4.95
CA VAL A 276 1.94 -8.35 5.27
C VAL A 276 2.89 -9.31 4.56
N SER A 277 4.09 -8.83 4.28
CA SER A 277 5.17 -9.66 3.74
C SER A 277 6.06 -10.16 4.88
N VAL A 278 6.22 -11.46 5.00
CA VAL A 278 7.14 -12.10 5.94
C VAL A 278 8.26 -12.82 5.20
N ARG A 279 9.43 -12.97 5.82
CA ARG A 279 10.58 -13.66 5.23
C ARG A 279 11.31 -14.51 6.25
N GLY A 280 11.85 -15.62 5.79
CA GLY A 280 12.63 -16.57 6.60
C GLY A 280 11.77 -17.52 7.38
N GLN A 281 12.32 -18.03 8.49
CA GLN A 281 11.63 -18.97 9.35
C GLN A 281 10.60 -18.26 10.21
N LEU A 282 9.40 -18.83 10.27
CA LEU A 282 8.32 -18.41 11.14
C LEU A 282 7.78 -19.66 11.83
N PRO A 283 8.05 -19.88 13.14
CA PRO A 283 7.66 -21.10 13.85
C PRO A 283 6.16 -21.38 13.73
N GLY A 284 5.81 -22.61 13.38
CA GLY A 284 4.42 -23.01 13.12
C GLY A 284 3.91 -22.72 11.70
N ALA A 285 4.71 -22.07 10.87
CA ALA A 285 4.41 -21.90 9.45
C ALA A 285 4.60 -23.23 8.69
N PRO A 286 3.86 -23.45 7.59
CA PRO A 286 3.95 -24.70 6.81
C PRO A 286 5.33 -24.91 6.17
N ARG A 287 6.09 -23.84 5.94
CA ARG A 287 7.43 -23.87 5.34
C ARG A 287 8.26 -22.64 5.69
N VAL A 288 9.55 -22.64 5.36
CA VAL A 288 10.42 -21.48 5.44
C VAL A 288 10.20 -20.56 4.25
N TYR A 289 9.99 -19.27 4.49
CA TYR A 289 9.69 -18.26 3.45
C TYR A 289 10.96 -17.55 2.95
N GLN A 290 11.88 -18.26 2.34
CA GLN A 290 13.20 -17.72 1.94
C GLN A 290 13.09 -16.51 1.01
N ASN A 291 12.19 -16.53 0.02
CA ASN A 291 12.03 -15.50 -0.98
C ASN A 291 10.95 -14.45 -0.63
N GLY A 292 10.41 -14.51 0.59
CA GLY A 292 9.28 -13.71 1.02
C GLY A 292 7.94 -14.43 0.79
N HIS A 293 6.95 -14.04 1.59
CA HIS A 293 5.61 -14.61 1.55
C HIS A 293 4.58 -13.58 2.02
N LEU A 294 3.42 -13.56 1.39
CA LEU A 294 2.31 -12.67 1.77
C LEU A 294 1.27 -13.51 2.53
N LEU A 295 0.88 -13.02 3.70
CA LEU A 295 -0.22 -13.55 4.51
C LEU A 295 -1.05 -12.40 5.07
N ILE A 296 -2.27 -12.70 5.54
CA ILE A 296 -3.15 -11.66 6.08
C ILE A 296 -3.25 -11.79 7.61
N VAL A 297 -2.96 -10.67 8.30
CA VAL A 297 -3.13 -10.55 9.75
C VAL A 297 -4.57 -10.19 10.04
N VAL A 298 -5.22 -11.00 10.87
CA VAL A 298 -6.65 -10.88 11.22
C VAL A 298 -6.87 -10.64 12.71
N GLY A 299 -5.81 -10.66 13.52
CA GLY A 299 -5.97 -10.41 14.95
C GLY A 299 -4.66 -10.47 15.74
N TYR A 300 -4.80 -10.13 17.00
CA TYR A 300 -3.75 -10.21 18.02
C TYR A 300 -4.36 -10.66 19.36
N ASP A 301 -3.74 -11.62 19.98
CA ASP A 301 -4.06 -12.11 21.31
C ASP A 301 -3.04 -11.53 22.31
N SER A 302 -3.45 -10.55 23.09
CA SER A 302 -2.57 -9.86 24.03
C SER A 302 -2.17 -10.73 25.22
N LYS A 303 -3.01 -11.71 25.63
CA LYS A 303 -2.74 -12.60 26.75
C LYS A 303 -1.61 -13.57 26.42
N ASN A 304 -1.68 -14.18 25.22
CA ASN A 304 -0.69 -15.15 24.77
C ASN A 304 0.45 -14.50 23.96
N LYS A 305 0.36 -13.20 23.66
CA LYS A 305 1.28 -12.45 22.77
C LYS A 305 1.43 -13.14 21.40
N GLU A 306 0.31 -13.46 20.78
CA GLU A 306 0.25 -14.15 19.50
C GLU A 306 -0.43 -13.28 18.44
N VAL A 307 0.14 -13.27 17.25
CA VAL A 307 -0.48 -12.68 16.04
C VAL A 307 -1.29 -13.74 15.34
N ILE A 308 -2.55 -13.44 15.05
CA ILE A 308 -3.47 -14.35 14.38
C ILE A 308 -3.49 -14.00 12.89
N CYS A 309 -3.13 -14.97 12.07
CA CYS A 309 -3.01 -14.81 10.62
C CYS A 309 -3.86 -15.84 9.89
N HIS A 310 -4.29 -15.50 8.66
CA HIS A 310 -4.65 -16.49 7.67
C HIS A 310 -3.49 -16.60 6.67
N ASP A 311 -2.93 -17.79 6.60
CA ASP A 311 -1.74 -18.08 5.80
C ASP A 311 -2.14 -18.93 4.59
N PRO A 312 -2.00 -18.42 3.36
CA PRO A 312 -2.41 -19.18 2.17
C PRO A 312 -1.46 -20.33 1.80
N ALA A 313 -0.26 -20.41 2.40
CA ALA A 313 0.71 -21.47 2.05
C ALA A 313 0.45 -22.81 2.75
N VAL A 314 -0.72 -23.00 3.30
CA VAL A 314 -1.16 -24.27 3.89
C VAL A 314 -1.65 -25.24 2.82
N PRO A 315 -1.55 -26.58 3.05
CA PRO A 315 -2.07 -27.57 2.09
C PRO A 315 -3.61 -27.58 1.99
N ASP A 316 -4.31 -27.16 3.04
CA ASP A 316 -5.76 -27.20 3.18
C ASP A 316 -6.24 -25.89 3.81
N ALA A 317 -7.29 -25.27 3.24
CA ALA A 317 -7.87 -24.01 3.73
C ALA A 317 -8.34 -24.09 5.20
N GLN A 318 -8.73 -25.26 5.69
CA GLN A 318 -9.09 -25.46 7.10
C GLN A 318 -7.90 -25.21 8.05
N LEU A 319 -6.67 -25.36 7.56
CA LEU A 319 -5.44 -25.13 8.30
C LEU A 319 -4.90 -23.68 8.17
N CYS A 320 -5.58 -22.83 7.40
CA CYS A 320 -5.14 -21.50 7.04
C CYS A 320 -4.98 -20.58 8.27
N LYS A 321 -5.83 -20.71 9.29
CA LYS A 321 -5.73 -19.93 10.52
C LYS A 321 -4.53 -20.36 11.34
N LYS A 322 -3.54 -19.49 11.45
CA LYS A 322 -2.30 -19.70 12.22
C LYS A 322 -2.19 -18.71 13.36
N ARG A 323 -1.47 -19.11 14.39
CA ARG A 323 -1.06 -18.25 15.52
C ARG A 323 0.45 -18.26 15.59
N TYR A 324 1.04 -17.10 15.55
CA TYR A 324 2.49 -16.92 15.60
C TYR A 324 2.88 -16.10 16.82
N PRO A 325 3.86 -16.54 17.64
CA PRO A 325 4.38 -15.71 18.72
C PRO A 325 4.79 -14.35 18.19
N LEU A 326 4.38 -13.26 18.86
CA LEU A 326 4.61 -11.88 18.39
C LEU A 326 6.09 -11.63 18.03
N LYS A 327 7.03 -12.07 18.88
CA LYS A 327 8.46 -11.90 18.62
C LYS A 327 8.90 -12.59 17.32
N SER A 328 8.42 -13.80 17.07
CA SER A 328 8.75 -14.56 15.85
C SER A 328 8.13 -13.93 14.61
N PHE A 329 6.89 -13.45 14.74
CA PHE A 329 6.22 -12.72 13.66
C PHE A 329 6.97 -11.44 13.33
N MET A 330 7.34 -10.63 14.34
CA MET A 330 8.11 -9.40 14.14
C MET A 330 9.43 -9.68 13.41
N ASN A 331 10.21 -10.65 13.86
CA ASN A 331 11.47 -11.02 13.20
C ASN A 331 11.28 -11.39 11.72
N ALA A 332 10.21 -12.11 11.37
CA ALA A 332 9.93 -12.48 9.99
C ALA A 332 9.41 -11.28 9.16
N TRP A 333 8.61 -10.41 9.75
CA TRP A 333 8.07 -9.22 9.08
C TRP A 333 9.16 -8.14 8.88
N GLU A 334 10.05 -7.96 9.83
CA GLU A 334 11.19 -7.03 9.78
C GLU A 334 12.20 -7.39 8.69
N ARG A 335 12.39 -8.68 8.40
CA ARG A 335 13.21 -9.12 7.24
C ARG A 335 12.63 -8.67 5.89
N SER A 336 11.36 -8.29 5.84
CA SER A 336 10.72 -7.63 4.69
C SER A 336 10.56 -6.12 4.90
N HIS A 337 11.28 -5.53 5.85
CA HIS A 337 11.16 -4.13 6.26
C HIS A 337 9.69 -3.73 6.45
N ARG A 338 8.96 -4.54 7.19
CA ARG A 338 7.56 -4.32 7.59
C ARG A 338 6.62 -3.92 6.44
N LEU A 339 6.82 -4.50 5.25
CA LEU A 339 5.95 -4.27 4.10
C LEU A 339 4.52 -4.72 4.42
N ALA A 340 3.55 -3.89 4.04
CA ALA A 340 2.13 -4.12 4.25
C ALA A 340 1.29 -3.59 3.08
N TYR A 341 0.12 -4.21 2.88
CA TYR A 341 -0.94 -3.69 2.04
C TYR A 341 -2.05 -3.19 2.96
N LEU A 342 -2.35 -1.92 2.86
CA LEU A 342 -3.41 -1.28 3.63
C LEU A 342 -4.66 -1.07 2.80
N ALA A 343 -5.79 -1.15 3.47
CA ALA A 343 -7.09 -0.83 2.93
C ALA A 343 -7.76 0.20 3.85
N ASP A 344 -8.39 1.22 3.27
CA ASP A 344 -9.17 2.21 4.01
C ASP A 344 -10.54 2.35 3.34
N ARG A 345 -11.63 2.18 4.09
CA ARG A 345 -12.98 2.42 3.57
C ARG A 345 -13.13 3.89 3.24
N ILE A 346 -13.56 4.19 2.02
CA ILE A 346 -13.88 5.56 1.62
C ILE A 346 -15.21 5.92 2.29
N GLN A 347 -15.22 7.00 3.07
CA GLN A 347 -16.47 7.43 3.74
C GLN A 347 -17.43 7.98 2.69
N MET A 348 -18.75 7.74 2.88
CA MET A 348 -19.78 8.20 1.93
C MET A 348 -19.78 9.72 1.70
N LYS A 349 -19.21 10.52 2.60
CA LYS A 349 -19.00 11.97 2.40
C LYS A 349 -17.82 12.27 1.43
N ASP A 350 -16.98 11.28 1.14
CA ASP A 350 -15.82 11.39 0.27
C ASP A 350 -16.07 10.69 -1.09
N LEU A 351 -17.25 10.13 -1.28
CA LEU A 351 -17.74 9.63 -2.56
C LEU A 351 -18.39 10.80 -3.32
N PRO A 352 -18.15 10.89 -4.63
CA PRO A 352 -18.71 11.95 -5.48
C PRO A 352 -20.23 11.94 -5.54
#